data_a44a32b1b1bc4a79e62dd3aaa2190b86
#
_entry.id   a44a32b1b1bc4a79e62dd3aaa2190b86
#
_cell.length_a   1.000
_cell.length_b   1.000
_cell.length_c   1.000
_cell.angle_alpha   90.00
_cell.angle_beta   90.00
_cell.angle_gamma   90.00
#
_symmetry.space_group_name_H-M   'P 1'
#
loop_
_entity.id
_entity.type
_entity.pdbx_description
1 polymer ?
#
loop_
_entity_poly.entity_id
_entity_poly.type
_entity_poly.pdbx_seq_one_letter_code
_entity_poly.pdbx_strand_id
1 'polypeptide(L)'
;MNPSTAFGMVFIDELVRCGVREAVVSPGSRSTPLALALFERSTAGDPAAPRLHVRIDERSASFLALGLGKASRRAAVAVCTSGTAAAEFHAAVIEADEAGVPLIVVTADRPPELRGTGSNQTIDQLKLYGAAVRWFCEAGVPEARPGMAGYWRSLACRAWAMASGEAGGAPGPVHINVSLRDPLVPDPADTADADSATAWPEPLGGRADGAPWTRAIAGLRGGGEPLLLDWAERGVVVCGDGDYDAAPLLELAAAAGWPVLAEPSSGARRGSNALSAYGYLLGAPGFAAGHRPDVIVSAGRPGLSRPQLALLRGGPGAPPARHVVIASEPGRWDDPARTATEVASAVGLAGAPPGPVRELPWLAMWLAADRAARQAADAILDGFDTVTEPRLARDAAASLPAGALLWAASSQPVRDLDLHMTPRSGIRVLSSRGASGIDGLVSSAIGAALAHQAAGGGPAVALLGDLAFLHDSPGLLLGPDEPRPDLCLVVVNNDGGGIFSDLEPARFSGPFERVFGTPHGTDIAGLARAAGMDYARLERPGDLDKALAGPGLRVVEARTERAAAASLRACLRAACTEAVGG
;
A
#
# COMPACT_ATOMS: atom_id res chain seq x y z
N MET A 1 16.69 -9.00 -36.77
CA MET A 1 15.91 -8.57 -35.58
C MET A 1 15.49 -7.12 -35.78
N ASN A 2 14.20 -6.79 -35.64
CA ASN A 2 13.72 -5.41 -35.77
C ASN A 2 13.99 -4.58 -34.50
N PRO A 3 14.03 -3.22 -34.61
CA PRO A 3 14.39 -2.35 -33.49
C PRO A 3 13.44 -2.41 -32.30
N SER A 4 12.13 -2.61 -32.53
CA SER A 4 11.15 -2.70 -31.45
C SER A 4 11.34 -3.95 -30.60
N THR A 5 11.63 -5.10 -31.23
CA THR A 5 11.98 -6.36 -30.56
C THR A 5 13.31 -6.22 -29.79
N ALA A 6 14.34 -5.64 -30.40
CA ALA A 6 15.65 -5.45 -29.76
C ALA A 6 15.52 -4.55 -28.51
N PHE A 7 14.74 -3.47 -28.58
CA PHE A 7 14.43 -2.64 -27.42
C PHE A 7 13.82 -3.45 -26.29
N GLY A 8 12.74 -4.20 -26.58
CA GLY A 8 12.04 -5.01 -25.59
C GLY A 8 13.00 -5.96 -24.86
N MET A 9 13.78 -6.72 -25.63
CA MET A 9 14.76 -7.66 -25.08
C MET A 9 15.80 -6.98 -24.18
N VAL A 10 16.45 -5.91 -24.66
CA VAL A 10 17.54 -5.23 -23.96
C VAL A 10 17.04 -4.52 -22.71
N PHE A 11 15.91 -3.81 -22.82
CA PHE A 11 15.33 -3.03 -21.72
C PHE A 11 14.83 -3.93 -20.59
N ILE A 12 14.12 -5.01 -20.92
CA ILE A 12 13.60 -5.96 -19.93
C ILE A 12 14.74 -6.77 -19.29
N ASP A 13 15.72 -7.26 -20.09
CA ASP A 13 16.91 -7.93 -19.54
C ASP A 13 17.62 -7.06 -18.50
N GLU A 14 17.77 -5.77 -18.80
CA GLU A 14 18.46 -4.86 -17.89
C GLU A 14 17.64 -4.56 -16.62
N LEU A 15 16.31 -4.41 -16.72
CA LEU A 15 15.45 -4.27 -15.54
C LEU A 15 15.56 -5.47 -14.61
N VAL A 16 15.65 -6.69 -15.16
CA VAL A 16 15.85 -7.92 -14.37
C VAL A 16 17.21 -7.93 -13.69
N ARG A 17 18.28 -7.47 -14.38
CA ARG A 17 19.62 -7.30 -13.81
C ARG A 17 19.66 -6.26 -12.69
N CYS A 18 18.86 -5.19 -12.80
CA CYS A 18 18.71 -4.19 -11.74
C CYS A 18 17.97 -4.72 -10.50
N GLY A 19 17.17 -5.76 -10.63
CA GLY A 19 16.49 -6.38 -9.49
C GLY A 19 14.98 -6.48 -9.59
N VAL A 20 14.39 -6.18 -10.75
CA VAL A 20 12.95 -6.45 -10.99
C VAL A 20 12.69 -7.94 -10.86
N ARG A 21 11.64 -8.29 -10.08
CA ARG A 21 11.20 -9.66 -9.83
C ARG A 21 9.71 -9.85 -10.10
N GLU A 22 8.98 -8.77 -10.36
CA GLU A 22 7.55 -8.76 -10.62
C GLU A 22 7.24 -7.90 -11.82
N ALA A 23 6.49 -8.43 -12.77
CA ALA A 23 6.02 -7.71 -13.94
C ALA A 23 4.55 -8.00 -14.19
N VAL A 24 3.76 -6.97 -14.41
CA VAL A 24 2.32 -7.06 -14.72
C VAL A 24 2.10 -6.50 -16.12
N VAL A 25 1.39 -7.25 -16.96
CA VAL A 25 1.11 -6.87 -18.35
C VAL A 25 -0.38 -6.90 -18.59
N SER A 26 -0.92 -5.85 -19.23
CA SER A 26 -2.24 -5.90 -19.86
C SER A 26 -2.07 -6.11 -21.36
N PRO A 27 -2.88 -7.02 -21.97
CA PRO A 27 -2.76 -7.38 -23.37
C PRO A 27 -2.98 -6.19 -24.31
N GLY A 28 -2.14 -6.07 -25.32
CA GLY A 28 -2.31 -5.06 -26.37
C GLY A 28 -1.26 -5.14 -27.45
N SER A 29 -1.64 -4.80 -28.70
CA SER A 29 -0.77 -4.96 -29.86
C SER A 29 0.48 -4.08 -29.79
N ARG A 30 0.37 -2.81 -29.38
CA ARG A 30 1.54 -1.91 -29.37
C ARG A 30 2.60 -2.29 -28.36
N SER A 31 2.23 -2.95 -27.26
CA SER A 31 3.15 -3.43 -26.25
C SER A 31 3.76 -4.82 -26.54
N THR A 32 3.47 -5.44 -27.69
CA THR A 32 3.93 -6.79 -28.05
C THR A 32 5.44 -7.00 -27.83
N PRO A 33 6.37 -6.09 -28.24
CA PRO A 33 7.81 -6.32 -28.02
C PRO A 33 8.18 -6.45 -26.56
N LEU A 34 7.53 -5.67 -25.68
CA LEU A 34 7.75 -5.71 -24.22
C LEU A 34 7.14 -6.96 -23.60
N ALA A 35 5.91 -7.32 -24.01
CA ALA A 35 5.21 -8.49 -23.50
C ALA A 35 5.93 -9.79 -23.84
N LEU A 36 6.41 -9.95 -25.08
CA LEU A 36 7.19 -11.12 -25.49
C LEU A 36 8.53 -11.20 -24.73
N ALA A 37 9.25 -10.10 -24.60
CA ALA A 37 10.50 -10.07 -23.85
C ALA A 37 10.30 -10.43 -22.36
N LEU A 38 9.21 -9.98 -21.74
CA LEU A 38 8.83 -10.36 -20.37
C LEU A 38 8.49 -11.85 -20.28
N PHE A 39 7.72 -12.38 -21.24
CA PHE A 39 7.39 -13.80 -21.27
C PHE A 39 8.65 -14.67 -21.39
N GLU A 40 9.52 -14.38 -22.33
CA GLU A 40 10.79 -15.09 -22.55
C GLU A 40 11.67 -15.06 -21.29
N ARG A 41 11.81 -13.89 -20.66
CA ARG A 41 12.59 -13.77 -19.42
C ARG A 41 11.95 -14.50 -18.24
N SER A 42 10.63 -14.55 -18.16
CA SER A 42 9.91 -15.24 -17.08
C SER A 42 10.01 -16.77 -17.18
N THR A 43 10.21 -17.30 -18.40
CA THR A 43 10.28 -18.74 -18.68
C THR A 43 11.71 -19.27 -18.85
N ALA A 44 12.72 -18.42 -18.74
CA ALA A 44 14.13 -18.78 -19.02
C ALA A 44 14.77 -19.74 -18.00
N GLY A 45 14.09 -20.13 -16.91
CA GLY A 45 14.64 -21.00 -15.88
C GLY A 45 15.75 -20.36 -15.02
N ASP A 46 15.93 -19.05 -15.12
CA ASP A 46 16.88 -18.27 -14.33
C ASP A 46 16.29 -17.97 -12.95
N PRO A 47 17.00 -18.22 -11.84
CA PRO A 47 16.56 -17.83 -10.51
C PRO A 47 16.25 -16.33 -10.34
N ALA A 48 16.82 -15.49 -11.18
CA ALA A 48 16.54 -14.05 -11.23
C ALA A 48 15.36 -13.68 -12.14
N ALA A 49 14.73 -14.65 -12.83
CA ALA A 49 13.61 -14.40 -13.72
C ALA A 49 12.45 -13.68 -12.99
N PRO A 50 11.82 -12.69 -13.60
CA PRO A 50 10.65 -12.04 -13.02
C PRO A 50 9.45 -12.98 -13.11
N ARG A 51 8.56 -12.93 -12.13
CA ARG A 51 7.23 -13.51 -12.24
C ARG A 51 6.38 -12.61 -13.13
N LEU A 52 5.78 -13.20 -14.14
CA LEU A 52 4.89 -12.50 -15.05
C LEU A 52 3.45 -12.70 -14.59
N HIS A 53 2.72 -11.59 -14.52
CA HIS A 53 1.28 -11.54 -14.23
C HIS A 53 0.55 -10.89 -15.38
N VAL A 54 -0.51 -11.51 -15.87
CA VAL A 54 -1.35 -10.95 -16.92
C VAL A 54 -2.70 -10.57 -16.36
N ARG A 55 -3.17 -9.36 -16.67
CA ARG A 55 -4.48 -8.86 -16.24
C ARG A 55 -5.18 -8.19 -17.42
N ILE A 56 -6.49 -8.45 -17.55
CA ILE A 56 -7.31 -7.93 -18.64
C ILE A 56 -7.57 -6.43 -18.46
N ASP A 57 -7.86 -6.03 -17.22
CA ASP A 57 -8.18 -4.66 -16.85
C ASP A 57 -6.91 -3.93 -16.40
N GLU A 58 -6.57 -2.83 -17.07
CA GLU A 58 -5.33 -2.09 -16.83
C GLU A 58 -5.32 -1.45 -15.45
N ARG A 59 -6.44 -0.94 -14.97
CA ARG A 59 -6.54 -0.40 -13.61
C ARG A 59 -6.20 -1.47 -12.58
N SER A 60 -6.82 -2.63 -12.67
CA SER A 60 -6.53 -3.77 -11.78
C SER A 60 -5.08 -4.25 -11.92
N ALA A 61 -4.51 -4.23 -13.14
CA ALA A 61 -3.11 -4.54 -13.40
C ALA A 61 -2.15 -3.62 -12.64
N SER A 62 -2.40 -2.32 -12.71
CA SER A 62 -1.56 -1.31 -12.05
C SER A 62 -1.65 -1.38 -10.52
N PHE A 63 -2.82 -1.65 -9.97
CA PHE A 63 -3.00 -1.88 -8.52
C PHE A 63 -2.43 -3.21 -8.04
N LEU A 64 -2.42 -4.25 -8.89
CA LEU A 64 -1.68 -5.48 -8.59
C LEU A 64 -0.18 -5.18 -8.46
N ALA A 65 0.39 -4.43 -9.43
CA ALA A 65 1.78 -4.01 -9.39
C ALA A 65 2.09 -3.14 -8.16
N LEU A 66 1.19 -2.24 -7.79
CA LEU A 66 1.26 -1.46 -6.55
C LEU A 66 1.36 -2.37 -5.32
N GLY A 67 0.48 -3.37 -5.20
CA GLY A 67 0.49 -4.32 -4.08
C GLY A 67 1.77 -5.13 -4.01
N LEU A 68 2.26 -5.62 -5.15
CA LEU A 68 3.54 -6.30 -5.29
C LEU A 68 4.71 -5.42 -4.83
N GLY A 69 4.76 -4.17 -5.30
CA GLY A 69 5.79 -3.20 -4.91
C GLY A 69 5.72 -2.83 -3.43
N LYS A 70 4.52 -2.59 -2.89
CA LYS A 70 4.33 -2.24 -1.48
C LYS A 70 4.78 -3.34 -0.52
N ALA A 71 4.46 -4.59 -0.84
CA ALA A 71 4.83 -5.71 0.03
C ALA A 71 6.30 -6.13 -0.12
N SER A 72 6.85 -6.11 -1.33
CA SER A 72 8.25 -6.51 -1.58
C SER A 72 9.28 -5.42 -1.28
N ARG A 73 8.86 -4.15 -1.26
CA ARG A 73 9.76 -2.98 -1.21
C ARG A 73 10.69 -2.89 -2.41
N ARG A 74 10.28 -3.49 -3.54
CA ARG A 74 11.02 -3.49 -4.81
C ARG A 74 10.12 -2.97 -5.91
N ALA A 75 10.69 -2.30 -6.89
CA ALA A 75 9.93 -1.82 -8.03
C ALA A 75 9.32 -2.99 -8.81
N ALA A 76 7.99 -3.03 -8.87
CA ALA A 76 7.27 -3.85 -9.83
C ALA A 76 7.14 -3.10 -11.15
N VAL A 77 7.07 -3.82 -12.27
CA VAL A 77 6.87 -3.24 -13.60
C VAL A 77 5.43 -3.43 -14.03
N ALA A 78 4.78 -2.35 -14.46
CA ALA A 78 3.46 -2.40 -15.09
C ALA A 78 3.57 -1.97 -16.55
N VAL A 79 3.09 -2.81 -17.47
CA VAL A 79 3.18 -2.58 -18.92
C VAL A 79 1.79 -2.59 -19.53
N CYS A 80 1.48 -1.57 -20.33
CA CYS A 80 0.25 -1.55 -21.14
C CYS A 80 0.51 -1.06 -22.57
N THR A 81 -0.49 -1.25 -23.40
CA THR A 81 -0.53 -0.70 -24.76
C THR A 81 -0.82 0.81 -24.74
N SER A 82 -0.98 1.41 -25.92
CA SER A 82 -1.25 2.85 -26.06
C SER A 82 -2.74 3.18 -25.89
N GLY A 83 -3.04 4.46 -25.75
CA GLY A 83 -4.39 4.99 -25.63
C GLY A 83 -4.90 5.01 -24.19
N THR A 84 -6.19 4.71 -24.02
CA THR A 84 -6.83 4.74 -22.67
C THR A 84 -6.24 3.75 -21.70
N ALA A 85 -5.62 2.66 -22.15
CA ALA A 85 -4.87 1.71 -21.32
C ALA A 85 -3.85 2.43 -20.41
N ALA A 86 -3.10 3.38 -20.98
CA ALA A 86 -2.15 4.19 -20.19
C ALA A 86 -2.87 5.08 -19.16
N ALA A 87 -4.03 5.64 -19.48
CA ALA A 87 -4.79 6.48 -18.57
C ALA A 87 -5.35 5.69 -17.37
N GLU A 88 -5.72 4.41 -17.57
CA GLU A 88 -6.22 3.55 -16.49
C GLU A 88 -5.19 3.26 -15.39
N PHE A 89 -3.91 3.45 -15.63
CA PHE A 89 -2.86 3.32 -14.61
C PHE A 89 -2.80 4.49 -13.63
N HIS A 90 -3.44 5.63 -13.94
CA HIS A 90 -3.23 6.89 -13.22
C HIS A 90 -3.57 6.80 -11.74
N ALA A 91 -4.65 6.14 -11.37
CA ALA A 91 -5.07 6.01 -9.97
C ALA A 91 -4.02 5.27 -9.11
N ALA A 92 -3.48 4.15 -9.61
CA ALA A 92 -2.42 3.42 -8.94
C ALA A 92 -1.10 4.20 -8.88
N VAL A 93 -0.80 4.99 -9.91
CA VAL A 93 0.38 5.88 -9.93
C VAL A 93 0.27 6.94 -8.84
N ILE A 94 -0.91 7.56 -8.65
CA ILE A 94 -1.14 8.53 -7.56
C ILE A 94 -0.98 7.87 -6.19
N GLU A 95 -1.58 6.70 -5.97
CA GLU A 95 -1.41 5.98 -4.68
C GLU A 95 0.06 5.60 -4.46
N ALA A 96 0.78 5.16 -5.50
CA ALA A 96 2.21 4.83 -5.42
C ALA A 96 3.08 6.05 -5.10
N ASP A 97 2.79 7.20 -5.70
CA ASP A 97 3.47 8.46 -5.42
C ASP A 97 3.29 8.87 -3.97
N GLU A 98 2.03 8.94 -3.55
CA GLU A 98 1.67 9.36 -2.21
C GLU A 98 2.17 8.38 -1.12
N ALA A 99 2.16 7.07 -1.39
CA ALA A 99 2.62 6.05 -0.44
C ALA A 99 4.12 5.72 -0.52
N GLY A 100 4.88 6.36 -1.42
CA GLY A 100 6.30 6.05 -1.63
C GLY A 100 6.55 4.62 -2.13
N VAL A 101 5.61 4.05 -2.91
CA VAL A 101 5.75 2.68 -3.41
C VAL A 101 6.54 2.64 -4.72
N PRO A 102 7.65 1.89 -4.79
CA PRO A 102 8.43 1.78 -6.01
C PRO A 102 7.63 1.08 -7.12
N LEU A 103 7.46 1.77 -8.27
CA LEU A 103 6.69 1.29 -9.41
C LEU A 103 7.31 1.79 -10.72
N ILE A 104 7.54 0.91 -11.69
CA ILE A 104 7.99 1.28 -13.03
C ILE A 104 6.84 1.09 -14.01
N VAL A 105 6.28 2.19 -14.51
CA VAL A 105 5.22 2.19 -15.49
C VAL A 105 5.82 2.34 -16.88
N VAL A 106 5.54 1.38 -17.77
CA VAL A 106 6.00 1.38 -19.15
C VAL A 106 4.80 1.39 -20.07
N THR A 107 4.56 2.51 -20.74
CA THR A 107 3.46 2.68 -21.69
C THR A 107 4.00 2.59 -23.12
N ALA A 108 3.49 1.64 -23.89
CA ALA A 108 3.77 1.62 -25.33
C ALA A 108 2.96 2.73 -26.02
N ASP A 109 3.57 3.41 -26.98
CA ASP A 109 2.95 4.53 -27.69
C ASP A 109 3.13 4.41 -29.20
N ARG A 110 2.33 5.17 -29.94
CA ARG A 110 2.48 5.37 -31.37
C ARG A 110 3.72 6.23 -31.65
N PRO A 111 4.44 5.96 -32.75
CA PRO A 111 5.57 6.80 -33.14
C PRO A 111 5.10 8.22 -33.53
N PRO A 112 5.99 9.23 -33.51
CA PRO A 112 5.64 10.65 -33.68
C PRO A 112 4.83 10.95 -34.95
N GLU A 113 5.08 10.23 -36.06
CA GLU A 113 4.38 10.41 -37.34
C GLU A 113 2.88 10.04 -37.30
N LEU A 114 2.43 9.34 -36.24
CA LEU A 114 1.04 8.96 -36.04
C LEU A 114 0.33 9.81 -34.97
N ARG A 115 1.05 10.66 -34.26
CA ARG A 115 0.48 11.51 -33.21
C ARG A 115 -0.21 12.73 -33.81
N GLY A 116 -1.36 13.11 -33.24
CA GLY A 116 -2.13 14.28 -33.70
C GLY A 116 -2.80 14.11 -35.07
N THR A 117 -2.83 12.91 -35.65
CA THR A 117 -3.36 12.63 -37.01
C THR A 117 -4.72 11.93 -36.99
N GLY A 118 -5.30 11.66 -35.82
CA GLY A 118 -6.50 10.83 -35.69
C GLY A 118 -6.23 9.33 -35.85
N SER A 119 -4.99 8.90 -35.76
CA SER A 119 -4.61 7.49 -35.78
C SER A 119 -5.29 6.69 -34.67
N ASN A 120 -5.69 5.46 -35.01
CA ASN A 120 -6.40 4.58 -34.09
C ASN A 120 -5.64 4.38 -32.77
N GLN A 121 -6.35 4.48 -31.63
CA GLN A 121 -5.82 4.21 -30.26
C GLN A 121 -4.56 5.05 -29.96
N THR A 122 -4.59 6.34 -30.31
CA THR A 122 -3.51 7.30 -30.10
C THR A 122 -4.01 8.49 -29.30
N ILE A 123 -3.33 8.77 -28.19
CA ILE A 123 -3.57 9.96 -27.35
C ILE A 123 -2.22 10.63 -27.06
N ASP A 124 -2.24 11.78 -26.41
CA ASP A 124 -1.00 12.38 -25.86
C ASP A 124 -0.64 11.66 -24.56
N GLN A 125 0.41 10.84 -24.59
CA GLN A 125 0.94 10.12 -23.43
C GLN A 125 2.15 10.83 -22.79
N LEU A 126 2.59 11.96 -23.35
CA LEU A 126 3.73 12.69 -22.82
C LEU A 126 3.39 13.29 -21.46
N LYS A 127 4.10 12.84 -20.43
CA LYS A 127 3.86 13.26 -19.04
C LYS A 127 2.41 13.03 -18.58
N LEU A 128 1.77 11.97 -19.05
CA LEU A 128 0.37 11.67 -18.76
C LEU A 128 0.03 11.70 -17.26
N TYR A 129 0.96 11.27 -16.40
CA TYR A 129 0.79 11.25 -14.95
C TYR A 129 1.24 12.54 -14.24
N GLY A 130 1.65 13.56 -14.98
CA GLY A 130 2.00 14.87 -14.45
C GLY A 130 3.10 14.82 -13.39
N ALA A 131 2.80 15.37 -12.21
CA ALA A 131 3.72 15.42 -11.08
C ALA A 131 3.71 14.14 -10.22
N ALA A 132 2.80 13.20 -10.48
CA ALA A 132 2.66 11.98 -9.68
C ALA A 132 3.73 10.90 -10.03
N VAL A 133 4.86 11.29 -10.62
CA VAL A 133 5.98 10.39 -10.89
C VAL A 133 7.30 11.02 -10.48
N ARG A 134 8.22 10.21 -9.97
CA ARG A 134 9.57 10.65 -9.59
C ARG A 134 10.40 11.05 -10.81
N TRP A 135 10.11 10.43 -11.95
CA TRP A 135 10.79 10.69 -13.20
C TRP A 135 9.94 10.24 -14.38
N PHE A 136 9.97 11.02 -15.45
CA PHE A 136 9.39 10.69 -16.75
C PHE A 136 10.47 10.67 -17.82
N CYS A 137 10.38 9.70 -18.75
CA CYS A 137 11.20 9.66 -19.94
C CYS A 137 10.39 9.22 -21.16
N GLU A 138 10.46 10.00 -22.22
CA GLU A 138 10.12 9.56 -23.58
C GLU A 138 11.34 8.85 -24.14
N ALA A 139 11.25 7.52 -24.32
CA ALA A 139 12.39 6.70 -24.77
C ALA A 139 12.72 6.89 -26.25
N GLY A 140 11.83 7.58 -26.97
CA GLY A 140 11.95 7.72 -28.42
C GLY A 140 11.58 6.46 -29.19
N VAL A 141 11.77 6.50 -30.51
CA VAL A 141 11.57 5.34 -31.39
C VAL A 141 12.87 4.52 -31.42
N PRO A 142 12.81 3.20 -31.15
CA PRO A 142 13.98 2.33 -31.27
C PRO A 142 14.53 2.31 -32.70
N GLU A 143 15.87 2.36 -32.82
CA GLU A 143 16.59 2.36 -34.08
C GLU A 143 17.75 1.37 -34.05
N ALA A 144 18.02 0.72 -35.21
CA ALA A 144 19.18 -0.16 -35.37
C ALA A 144 20.43 0.66 -35.71
N ARG A 145 21.07 1.28 -34.71
CA ARG A 145 22.31 2.03 -34.84
C ARG A 145 23.23 1.86 -33.62
N PRO A 146 24.55 2.06 -33.77
CA PRO A 146 25.46 1.98 -32.65
C PRO A 146 25.12 2.94 -31.51
N GLY A 147 25.27 2.49 -30.26
CA GLY A 147 24.99 3.25 -29.04
C GLY A 147 23.61 3.05 -28.47
N MET A 148 22.69 2.42 -29.22
CA MET A 148 21.30 2.23 -28.74
C MET A 148 21.19 1.20 -27.62
N ALA A 149 21.95 0.11 -27.66
CA ALA A 149 21.94 -0.90 -26.60
C ALA A 149 22.40 -0.28 -25.27
N GLY A 150 23.49 0.51 -25.28
CA GLY A 150 23.97 1.23 -24.10
C GLY A 150 22.95 2.24 -23.58
N TYR A 151 22.26 2.96 -24.47
CA TYR A 151 21.18 3.89 -24.11
C TYR A 151 20.03 3.15 -23.42
N TRP A 152 19.48 2.08 -23.99
CA TRP A 152 18.36 1.33 -23.43
C TRP A 152 18.68 0.71 -22.08
N ARG A 153 19.90 0.21 -21.91
CA ARG A 153 20.39 -0.32 -20.63
C ARG A 153 20.52 0.77 -19.57
N SER A 154 21.13 1.91 -19.93
CA SER A 154 21.23 3.06 -19.03
C SER A 154 19.84 3.61 -18.65
N LEU A 155 18.88 3.62 -19.58
CA LEU A 155 17.49 4.01 -19.34
C LEU A 155 16.83 3.09 -18.29
N ALA A 156 16.97 1.77 -18.44
CA ALA A 156 16.44 0.80 -17.47
C ALA A 156 17.06 0.95 -16.09
N CYS A 157 18.40 1.11 -16.00
CA CYS A 157 19.08 1.36 -14.73
C CYS A 157 18.60 2.65 -14.06
N ARG A 158 18.39 3.71 -14.84
CA ARG A 158 17.88 4.97 -14.30
C ARG A 158 16.44 4.86 -13.82
N ALA A 159 15.58 4.15 -14.57
CA ALA A 159 14.20 3.89 -14.16
C ALA A 159 14.16 3.15 -12.81
N TRP A 160 14.97 2.12 -12.66
CA TRP A 160 15.12 1.40 -11.41
C TRP A 160 15.60 2.31 -10.28
N ALA A 161 16.70 3.02 -10.46
CA ALA A 161 17.31 3.84 -9.42
C ALA A 161 16.39 4.98 -8.95
N MET A 162 15.61 5.57 -9.86
CA MET A 162 14.63 6.60 -9.52
C MET A 162 13.41 5.99 -8.81
N ALA A 163 12.92 4.83 -9.27
CA ALA A 163 11.77 4.18 -8.65
C ALA A 163 12.09 3.65 -7.24
N SER A 164 13.27 3.05 -7.05
CA SER A 164 13.71 2.51 -5.76
C SER A 164 14.22 3.56 -4.77
N GLY A 165 14.43 4.80 -5.23
CA GLY A 165 15.06 5.85 -4.42
C GLY A 165 16.58 5.71 -4.26
N GLU A 166 17.22 4.75 -4.96
CA GLU A 166 18.69 4.58 -4.93
C GLU A 166 19.44 5.78 -5.51
N ALA A 167 18.79 6.59 -6.33
CA ALA A 167 19.32 7.85 -6.85
C ALA A 167 19.38 8.99 -5.80
N GLY A 168 19.00 8.74 -4.55
CA GLY A 168 19.04 9.71 -3.44
C GLY A 168 17.72 10.43 -3.16
N GLY A 169 16.64 10.11 -3.87
CA GLY A 169 15.29 10.62 -3.62
C GLY A 169 14.38 9.63 -2.89
N ALA A 170 13.12 10.03 -2.66
CA ALA A 170 12.08 9.16 -2.17
C ALA A 170 11.73 8.08 -3.21
N PRO A 171 11.49 6.82 -2.81
CA PRO A 171 10.91 5.82 -3.70
C PRO A 171 9.56 6.27 -4.27
N GLY A 172 9.16 5.70 -5.40
CA GLY A 172 7.87 6.00 -5.97
C GLY A 172 7.77 5.60 -7.45
N PRO A 173 6.69 5.98 -8.13
CA PRO A 173 6.48 5.61 -9.51
C PRO A 173 7.40 6.40 -10.46
N VAL A 174 7.81 5.72 -11.54
CA VAL A 174 8.44 6.33 -12.71
C VAL A 174 7.65 5.98 -13.96
N HIS A 175 7.68 6.83 -14.97
CA HIS A 175 6.99 6.62 -16.24
C HIS A 175 7.96 6.62 -17.42
N ILE A 176 8.01 5.51 -18.14
CA ILE A 176 8.72 5.37 -19.41
C ILE A 176 7.69 5.23 -20.52
N ASN A 177 7.59 6.24 -21.39
CA ASN A 177 6.77 6.18 -22.60
C ASN A 177 7.65 5.74 -23.76
N VAL A 178 7.22 4.70 -24.49
CA VAL A 178 8.02 4.09 -25.56
C VAL A 178 7.27 4.13 -26.87
N SER A 179 7.78 4.88 -27.82
CA SER A 179 7.25 4.95 -29.20
C SER A 179 7.69 3.74 -29.99
N LEU A 180 6.79 2.78 -30.20
CA LEU A 180 7.09 1.55 -30.94
C LEU A 180 6.52 1.60 -32.36
N ARG A 181 7.40 1.43 -33.36
CA ARG A 181 7.06 1.39 -34.78
C ARG A 181 6.98 -0.06 -35.25
N ASP A 182 6.10 -0.32 -36.23
CA ASP A 182 6.00 -1.65 -36.85
C ASP A 182 7.31 -1.99 -37.60
N PRO A 183 7.72 -3.29 -37.62
CA PRO A 183 7.03 -4.45 -37.09
C PRO A 183 7.17 -4.58 -35.57
N LEU A 184 6.09 -5.08 -34.90
CA LEU A 184 6.02 -5.24 -33.44
C LEU A 184 6.31 -6.67 -32.96
N VAL A 185 6.39 -7.61 -33.90
CA VAL A 185 6.70 -9.01 -33.64
C VAL A 185 8.09 -9.34 -34.15
N PRO A 186 8.77 -10.33 -33.57
CA PRO A 186 10.04 -10.83 -34.12
C PRO A 186 9.89 -11.24 -35.58
N ASP A 187 10.93 -11.03 -36.38
CA ASP A 187 10.94 -11.50 -37.75
C ASP A 187 10.98 -13.03 -37.76
N PRO A 188 10.24 -13.71 -38.67
CA PRO A 188 10.24 -15.18 -38.74
C PRO A 188 11.64 -15.79 -38.94
N ALA A 189 12.53 -15.07 -39.60
CA ALA A 189 13.93 -15.47 -39.78
C ALA A 189 14.75 -15.44 -38.46
N ASP A 190 14.36 -14.62 -37.48
CA ASP A 190 15.04 -14.54 -36.18
C ASP A 190 14.78 -15.77 -35.29
N THR A 191 13.73 -16.55 -35.60
CA THR A 191 13.35 -17.76 -34.88
C THR A 191 13.89 -19.05 -35.51
N ALA A 192 14.38 -19.01 -36.77
CA ALA A 192 14.75 -20.21 -37.53
C ALA A 192 16.25 -20.53 -37.55
N ASP A 193 17.15 -19.52 -37.45
CA ASP A 193 18.60 -19.72 -37.46
C ASP A 193 19.31 -18.59 -36.70
N ALA A 194 19.94 -18.93 -35.59
CA ALA A 194 20.73 -17.96 -34.80
C ALA A 194 21.92 -17.37 -35.59
N ASP A 195 22.34 -18.03 -36.67
CA ASP A 195 23.48 -17.61 -37.52
C ASP A 195 23.08 -16.70 -38.70
N SER A 196 21.79 -16.60 -39.03
CA SER A 196 21.28 -15.79 -40.14
C SER A 196 20.66 -14.45 -39.70
N ALA A 197 20.64 -14.15 -38.42
CA ALA A 197 20.16 -12.87 -37.90
C ALA A 197 20.94 -11.74 -38.58
N THR A 198 20.24 -10.84 -39.27
CA THR A 198 20.80 -9.58 -39.78
C THR A 198 21.62 -8.98 -38.66
N ALA A 199 22.95 -8.91 -38.81
CA ALA A 199 23.86 -8.56 -37.73
C ALA A 199 23.43 -7.19 -37.15
N TRP A 200 23.02 -7.18 -35.88
CA TRP A 200 22.77 -5.92 -35.19
C TRP A 200 24.04 -5.10 -35.18
N PRO A 201 24.01 -3.77 -35.36
CA PRO A 201 25.22 -2.95 -35.52
C PRO A 201 26.15 -2.93 -34.31
N GLU A 202 25.72 -3.47 -33.17
CA GLU A 202 26.49 -3.61 -31.93
C GLU A 202 26.01 -4.82 -31.11
N PRO A 203 26.78 -5.33 -30.15
CA PRO A 203 26.33 -6.37 -29.23
C PRO A 203 25.17 -5.91 -28.36
N LEU A 204 24.10 -6.69 -28.31
CA LEU A 204 22.91 -6.41 -27.47
C LEU A 204 23.07 -6.95 -26.03
N GLY A 205 24.06 -7.79 -25.77
CA GLY A 205 24.33 -8.37 -24.45
C GLY A 205 24.63 -7.31 -23.39
N GLY A 206 24.24 -7.59 -22.14
CA GLY A 206 24.64 -6.80 -20.98
C GLY A 206 26.07 -7.11 -20.53
N ARG A 207 26.45 -6.65 -19.34
CA ARG A 207 27.75 -6.99 -18.73
C ARG A 207 27.90 -8.50 -18.58
N ALA A 208 29.06 -9.02 -18.85
CA ALA A 208 29.35 -10.47 -18.86
C ALA A 208 29.18 -11.11 -17.46
N ASP A 209 29.41 -10.34 -16.41
CA ASP A 209 29.24 -10.75 -15.01
C ASP A 209 27.78 -10.72 -14.51
N GLY A 210 26.82 -10.37 -15.37
CA GLY A 210 25.41 -10.24 -15.00
C GLY A 210 25.06 -8.97 -14.22
N ALA A 211 26.03 -8.11 -13.90
CA ALA A 211 25.80 -6.87 -13.19
C ALA A 211 24.96 -5.87 -14.03
N PRO A 212 24.22 -4.96 -13.38
CA PRO A 212 23.56 -3.86 -14.07
C PRO A 212 24.56 -2.99 -14.84
N TRP A 213 24.12 -2.45 -15.98
CA TRP A 213 24.91 -1.56 -16.83
C TRP A 213 25.44 -0.35 -16.08
N THR A 214 24.56 0.26 -15.28
CA THR A 214 24.89 1.34 -14.35
C THR A 214 24.33 0.99 -12.97
N ARG A 215 25.16 0.99 -11.94
CA ARG A 215 24.77 0.80 -10.56
C ARG A 215 24.71 2.15 -9.86
N ALA A 216 23.54 2.51 -9.28
CA ALA A 216 23.46 3.55 -8.28
C ALA A 216 24.00 3.00 -6.96
N ILE A 217 24.93 3.71 -6.34
CA ILE A 217 25.48 3.32 -5.03
C ILE A 217 24.69 4.10 -3.99
N ALA A 218 23.88 3.39 -3.19
CA ALA A 218 23.09 3.96 -2.10
C ALA A 218 24.00 4.48 -0.97
N GLY A 219 24.70 5.57 -1.22
CA GLY A 219 25.49 6.30 -0.22
C GLY A 219 24.89 7.68 0.09
N LEU A 220 23.79 8.03 -0.58
CA LEU A 220 23.18 9.35 -0.52
C LEU A 220 21.93 9.43 0.37
N ARG A 221 21.47 8.31 0.97
CA ARG A 221 20.51 8.36 2.05
C ARG A 221 21.27 8.83 3.29
N GLY A 222 21.17 10.12 3.60
CA GLY A 222 21.92 10.76 4.67
C GLY A 222 21.60 10.11 6.01
N GLY A 223 22.54 9.34 6.53
CA GLY A 223 22.62 9.07 7.96
C GLY A 223 23.10 10.35 8.65
N GLY A 224 22.20 11.32 8.86
CA GLY A 224 22.46 12.44 9.76
C GLY A 224 22.59 11.89 11.20
N GLU A 225 23.34 12.61 12.04
CA GLU A 225 23.33 12.31 13.48
C GLU A 225 21.88 12.39 14.00
N PRO A 226 21.45 11.48 14.89
CA PRO A 226 20.12 11.53 15.46
C PRO A 226 19.93 12.84 16.25
N LEU A 227 18.76 13.46 16.10
CA LEU A 227 18.36 14.56 16.96
C LEU A 227 18.21 14.04 18.39
N LEU A 228 19.02 14.53 19.31
CA LEU A 228 18.92 14.17 20.73
C LEU A 228 17.88 15.04 21.43
N LEU A 229 16.91 14.41 22.06
CA LEU A 229 15.87 15.05 22.85
C LEU A 229 16.22 14.99 24.32
N ASP A 230 16.11 16.11 25.01
CA ASP A 230 16.07 16.07 26.47
C ASP A 230 14.84 15.29 26.91
N TRP A 231 14.98 14.45 27.94
CA TRP A 231 13.86 13.72 28.47
C TRP A 231 12.76 14.66 28.97
N ALA A 232 11.52 14.36 28.60
CA ALA A 232 10.32 15.04 29.08
C ALA A 232 9.37 14.03 29.70
N GLU A 233 8.74 14.39 30.81
CA GLU A 233 7.80 13.51 31.51
C GLU A 233 6.60 13.17 30.61
N ARG A 234 6.04 14.15 29.90
CA ARG A 234 4.82 14.02 29.10
C ARG A 234 5.14 14.00 27.60
N GLY A 235 5.67 12.88 27.12
CA GLY A 235 5.88 12.66 25.71
C GLY A 235 4.95 11.60 25.13
N VAL A 236 4.74 11.62 23.80
CA VAL A 236 4.03 10.59 23.05
C VAL A 236 4.74 10.30 21.73
N VAL A 237 4.66 9.06 21.27
CA VAL A 237 5.09 8.66 19.93
C VAL A 237 3.86 8.36 19.08
N VAL A 238 3.75 8.99 17.91
CA VAL A 238 2.63 8.84 16.96
C VAL A 238 3.14 8.21 15.68
N CYS A 239 2.60 7.06 15.30
CA CYS A 239 3.05 6.29 14.14
C CYS A 239 1.91 6.09 13.15
N GLY A 240 2.02 6.69 11.96
CA GLY A 240 1.13 6.49 10.82
C GLY A 240 1.66 5.48 9.80
N ASP A 241 0.90 5.25 8.71
CA ASP A 241 1.33 4.40 7.58
C ASP A 241 2.61 4.96 6.94
N GLY A 242 3.54 4.10 6.56
CA GLY A 242 4.76 4.51 5.87
C GLY A 242 5.79 3.40 5.76
N ASP A 243 6.83 3.68 4.98
CA ASP A 243 8.01 2.82 4.84
C ASP A 243 9.15 3.32 5.72
N TYR A 244 9.07 3.03 6.99
CA TYR A 244 10.13 3.35 7.98
C TYR A 244 10.33 2.18 8.94
N ASP A 245 11.52 2.13 9.54
CA ASP A 245 11.75 1.21 10.65
C ASP A 245 11.14 1.78 11.94
N ALA A 246 10.15 1.09 12.46
CA ALA A 246 9.50 1.48 13.70
C ALA A 246 10.31 1.09 14.96
N ALA A 247 11.32 0.22 14.85
CA ALA A 247 12.04 -0.28 16.03
C ALA A 247 12.74 0.84 16.83
N PRO A 248 13.46 1.80 16.21
CA PRO A 248 14.09 2.90 16.97
C PRO A 248 13.06 3.78 17.71
N LEU A 249 11.88 3.97 17.15
CA LEU A 249 10.81 4.76 17.79
C LEU A 249 10.20 4.02 18.98
N LEU A 250 10.05 2.70 18.88
CA LEU A 250 9.57 1.87 19.97
C LEU A 250 10.61 1.78 21.10
N GLU A 251 11.89 1.72 20.77
CA GLU A 251 12.99 1.79 21.72
C GLU A 251 13.04 3.14 22.44
N LEU A 252 12.89 4.24 21.70
CA LEU A 252 12.76 5.58 22.26
C LEU A 252 11.58 5.65 23.24
N ALA A 253 10.39 5.20 22.81
CA ALA A 253 9.20 5.20 23.65
C ALA A 253 9.38 4.36 24.90
N ALA A 254 10.00 3.19 24.79
CA ALA A 254 10.30 2.33 25.93
C ALA A 254 11.30 2.97 26.89
N ALA A 255 12.37 3.59 26.38
CA ALA A 255 13.39 4.25 27.19
C ALA A 255 12.87 5.52 27.88
N ALA A 256 11.97 6.27 27.20
CA ALA A 256 11.42 7.52 27.72
C ALA A 256 10.18 7.33 28.62
N GLY A 257 9.54 6.16 28.60
CA GLY A 257 8.26 5.94 29.28
C GLY A 257 7.09 6.64 28.61
N TRP A 258 7.11 6.70 27.28
CA TRP A 258 6.07 7.35 26.48
C TRP A 258 5.10 6.35 25.88
N PRO A 259 3.79 6.64 25.83
CA PRO A 259 2.83 5.84 25.12
C PRO A 259 3.04 5.94 23.60
N VAL A 260 2.68 4.87 22.88
CA VAL A 260 2.76 4.79 21.42
C VAL A 260 1.35 4.70 20.85
N LEU A 261 0.99 5.68 20.02
CA LEU A 261 -0.27 5.79 19.31
C LEU A 261 -0.02 5.38 17.86
N ALA A 262 -0.20 4.11 17.57
CA ALA A 262 0.20 3.51 16.31
C ALA A 262 -1.02 3.11 15.47
N GLU A 263 -1.14 3.66 14.26
CA GLU A 263 -2.13 3.20 13.29
C GLU A 263 -1.86 1.73 12.88
N PRO A 264 -2.87 0.97 12.43
CA PRO A 264 -2.72 -0.48 12.15
C PRO A 264 -1.57 -0.82 11.20
N SER A 265 -1.40 -0.04 10.13
CA SER A 265 -0.37 -0.28 9.09
C SER A 265 0.98 0.39 9.34
N SER A 266 1.16 1.04 10.49
CA SER A 266 2.41 1.74 10.86
C SER A 266 3.61 0.83 11.12
N GLY A 267 3.39 -0.48 11.32
CA GLY A 267 4.42 -1.40 11.83
C GLY A 267 4.81 -1.20 13.29
N ALA A 268 4.28 -0.16 13.95
CA ALA A 268 4.59 0.20 15.34
C ALA A 268 3.56 -0.29 16.36
N ARG A 269 2.44 -0.90 15.96
CA ARG A 269 1.37 -1.36 16.86
C ARG A 269 1.77 -2.65 17.59
N ARG A 270 2.85 -2.56 18.37
CA ARG A 270 3.47 -3.66 19.13
C ARG A 270 4.27 -3.14 20.32
N GLY A 271 4.60 -4.02 21.25
CA GLY A 271 5.35 -3.66 22.45
C GLY A 271 4.45 -3.18 23.60
N SER A 272 5.05 -2.97 24.78
CA SER A 272 4.34 -2.70 26.02
C SER A 272 3.74 -1.29 26.12
N ASN A 273 4.25 -0.35 25.35
CA ASN A 273 3.81 1.06 25.36
C ASN A 273 2.78 1.37 24.29
N ALA A 274 2.51 0.42 23.36
CA ALA A 274 1.53 0.62 22.30
C ALA A 274 0.10 0.49 22.83
N LEU A 275 -0.73 1.47 22.48
CA LEU A 275 -2.13 1.54 22.88
C LEU A 275 -3.02 1.02 21.75
N SER A 276 -4.12 0.35 22.11
CA SER A 276 -5.13 -0.11 21.13
C SER A 276 -6.30 0.84 20.99
N ALA A 277 -6.75 1.43 22.09
CA ALA A 277 -7.97 2.22 22.18
C ALA A 277 -7.73 3.74 22.19
N TYR A 278 -6.52 4.19 21.81
CA TYR A 278 -6.13 5.60 21.88
C TYR A 278 -7.13 6.54 21.19
N GLY A 279 -7.81 6.08 20.12
CA GLY A 279 -8.82 6.87 19.43
C GLY A 279 -10.03 7.20 20.33
N TYR A 280 -10.41 6.30 21.23
CA TYR A 280 -11.44 6.54 22.24
C TYR A 280 -10.94 7.46 23.35
N LEU A 281 -9.71 7.26 23.84
CA LEU A 281 -9.11 8.11 24.86
C LEU A 281 -9.05 9.57 24.39
N LEU A 282 -8.52 9.78 23.21
CA LEU A 282 -8.41 11.12 22.61
C LEU A 282 -9.79 11.71 22.21
N GLY A 283 -10.76 10.85 21.99
CA GLY A 283 -12.17 11.22 21.74
C GLY A 283 -12.93 11.62 23.01
N ALA A 284 -12.43 11.29 24.20
CA ALA A 284 -12.99 11.67 25.47
C ALA A 284 -12.47 13.05 25.90
N PRO A 285 -13.32 14.11 25.93
CA PRO A 285 -12.86 15.48 26.12
C PRO A 285 -12.10 15.70 27.44
N GLY A 286 -12.54 15.07 28.53
CA GLY A 286 -11.89 15.16 29.83
C GLY A 286 -10.49 14.56 29.83
N PHE A 287 -10.33 13.38 29.23
CA PHE A 287 -9.03 12.72 29.09
C PHE A 287 -8.10 13.53 28.18
N ALA A 288 -8.54 13.91 27.00
CA ALA A 288 -7.74 14.67 26.04
C ALA A 288 -7.25 16.01 26.60
N ALA A 289 -8.09 16.72 27.36
CA ALA A 289 -7.71 17.98 28.00
C ALA A 289 -6.68 17.82 29.12
N GLY A 290 -6.81 16.73 29.91
CA GLY A 290 -5.89 16.44 31.03
C GLY A 290 -4.57 15.80 30.63
N HIS A 291 -4.48 15.22 29.41
CA HIS A 291 -3.33 14.42 28.97
C HIS A 291 -2.63 15.01 27.75
N ARG A 292 -2.34 16.31 27.80
CA ARG A 292 -1.57 16.98 26.73
C ARG A 292 -0.09 16.68 26.86
N PRO A 293 0.56 16.20 25.79
CA PRO A 293 2.00 15.99 25.79
C PRO A 293 2.76 17.31 25.68
N ASP A 294 3.95 17.37 26.24
CA ASP A 294 4.92 18.44 26.04
C ASP A 294 5.79 18.17 24.80
N VAL A 295 5.98 16.90 24.46
CA VAL A 295 6.76 16.44 23.30
C VAL A 295 5.96 15.41 22.51
N ILE A 296 5.91 15.58 21.19
CA ILE A 296 5.40 14.61 20.23
C ILE A 296 6.52 14.22 19.29
N VAL A 297 6.75 12.92 19.12
CA VAL A 297 7.57 12.39 18.02
C VAL A 297 6.64 11.66 17.07
N SER A 298 6.57 12.07 15.82
CA SER A 298 5.72 11.42 14.82
C SER A 298 6.51 10.87 13.65
N ALA A 299 6.05 9.75 13.09
CA ALA A 299 6.63 9.14 11.89
C ALA A 299 5.53 8.59 10.98
N GLY A 300 5.83 8.49 9.70
CA GLY A 300 4.88 8.09 8.67
C GLY A 300 3.77 9.11 8.50
N ARG A 301 2.65 8.68 7.93
CA ARG A 301 1.50 9.51 7.59
C ARG A 301 0.36 9.32 8.61
N PRO A 302 0.39 9.99 9.78
CA PRO A 302 -0.69 9.93 10.75
C PRO A 302 -1.89 10.74 10.22
N GLY A 303 -3.09 10.21 10.30
CA GLY A 303 -4.25 10.96 9.81
C GLY A 303 -5.52 10.14 9.69
N LEU A 304 -5.49 8.89 10.13
CA LEU A 304 -6.65 8.01 10.09
C LEU A 304 -7.74 8.48 11.08
N SER A 305 -7.33 8.90 12.27
CA SER A 305 -8.20 9.28 13.38
C SER A 305 -8.29 10.81 13.54
N ARG A 306 -9.51 11.37 13.53
CA ARG A 306 -9.72 12.81 13.81
C ARG A 306 -9.25 13.23 15.20
N PRO A 307 -9.46 12.46 16.29
CA PRO A 307 -8.89 12.75 17.60
C PRO A 307 -7.35 12.77 17.61
N GLN A 308 -6.70 11.86 16.90
CA GLN A 308 -5.23 11.86 16.77
C GLN A 308 -4.73 13.12 16.04
N LEU A 309 -5.39 13.53 14.96
CA LEU A 309 -5.08 14.81 14.29
C LEU A 309 -5.31 16.02 15.20
N ALA A 310 -6.33 15.98 16.06
CA ALA A 310 -6.56 17.04 17.04
C ALA A 310 -5.45 17.09 18.09
N LEU A 311 -4.92 15.95 18.52
CA LEU A 311 -3.74 15.90 19.40
C LEU A 311 -2.53 16.57 18.73
N LEU A 312 -2.23 16.22 17.48
CA LEU A 312 -1.12 16.81 16.72
C LEU A 312 -1.27 18.32 16.53
N ARG A 313 -2.49 18.81 16.30
CA ARG A 313 -2.77 20.25 16.14
C ARG A 313 -2.63 21.05 17.43
N GLY A 314 -2.58 20.38 18.57
CA GLY A 314 -2.78 21.03 19.85
C GLY A 314 -4.26 21.44 20.06
N GLY A 315 -4.71 21.51 21.30
CA GLY A 315 -6.09 21.97 21.57
C GLY A 315 -6.24 23.48 21.34
N PRO A 316 -7.49 24.01 21.45
CA PRO A 316 -7.70 25.45 21.36
C PRO A 316 -6.78 26.21 22.31
N GLY A 317 -5.86 27.01 21.76
CA GLY A 317 -5.00 27.91 22.50
C GLY A 317 -3.55 27.51 22.78
N ALA A 318 -3.12 26.27 22.52
CA ALA A 318 -1.70 25.93 22.60
C ALA A 318 -1.36 24.73 21.71
N PRO A 319 -0.49 24.88 20.69
CA PRO A 319 0.16 23.76 20.03
C PRO A 319 1.03 22.98 21.04
N PRO A 320 1.40 21.70 20.75
CA PRO A 320 2.40 21.01 21.56
C PRO A 320 3.69 21.84 21.63
N ALA A 321 4.34 21.85 22.79
CA ALA A 321 5.54 22.66 22.99
C ALA A 321 6.68 22.25 22.04
N ARG A 322 6.76 20.96 21.69
CA ARG A 322 7.75 20.42 20.74
C ARG A 322 7.16 19.28 19.92
N HIS A 323 7.19 19.39 18.58
CA HIS A 323 6.75 18.33 17.68
C HIS A 323 7.88 18.00 16.70
N VAL A 324 8.45 16.80 16.84
CA VAL A 324 9.51 16.28 15.97
C VAL A 324 8.90 15.29 15.00
N VAL A 325 9.04 15.59 13.70
CA VAL A 325 8.61 14.71 12.60
C VAL A 325 9.83 13.93 12.11
N ILE A 326 9.71 12.60 12.09
CA ILE A 326 10.73 11.74 11.50
C ILE A 326 10.44 11.59 10.01
N ALA A 327 11.31 12.16 9.20
CA ALA A 327 11.29 12.00 7.76
C ALA A 327 11.96 10.68 7.38
N SER A 328 11.18 9.73 6.88
CA SER A 328 11.69 8.44 6.39
C SER A 328 12.41 8.58 5.04
N GLU A 329 12.17 9.66 4.32
CA GLU A 329 12.63 9.89 2.96
C GLU A 329 13.25 11.28 2.79
N PRO A 330 14.33 11.43 2.00
CA PRO A 330 14.91 12.74 1.73
C PRO A 330 13.91 13.71 1.08
N GLY A 331 13.80 14.90 1.65
CA GLY A 331 12.97 15.97 1.10
C GLY A 331 11.47 15.79 1.22
N ARG A 332 11.00 14.73 1.93
CA ARG A 332 9.58 14.50 2.19
C ARG A 332 9.34 14.20 3.67
N TRP A 333 8.38 14.88 4.25
CA TRP A 333 7.89 14.61 5.60
C TRP A 333 6.38 14.82 5.69
N ASP A 334 5.74 14.07 6.56
CA ASP A 334 4.28 14.09 6.74
C ASP A 334 3.92 14.86 8.03
N ASP A 335 3.41 16.07 7.86
CA ASP A 335 2.91 16.92 8.95
C ASP A 335 1.52 17.49 8.61
N PRO A 336 0.46 16.65 8.71
CA PRO A 336 -0.89 17.09 8.36
C PRO A 336 -1.44 18.17 9.31
N ALA A 337 -0.85 18.31 10.47
CA ALA A 337 -1.22 19.33 11.46
C ALA A 337 -0.49 20.67 11.24
N ARG A 338 0.64 20.68 10.52
CA ARG A 338 1.54 21.82 10.33
C ARG A 338 2.05 22.39 11.65
N THR A 339 2.42 21.50 12.58
CA THR A 339 2.90 21.84 13.92
C THR A 339 4.33 21.37 14.19
N ALA A 340 4.98 20.77 13.19
CA ALA A 340 6.36 20.35 13.31
C ALA A 340 7.26 21.54 13.69
N THR A 341 7.96 21.40 14.82
CA THR A 341 9.01 22.32 15.24
C THR A 341 10.36 21.92 14.67
N GLU A 342 10.53 20.61 14.40
CA GLU A 342 11.74 20.03 13.86
C GLU A 342 11.41 18.87 12.94
N VAL A 343 12.24 18.67 11.92
CA VAL A 343 12.22 17.49 11.05
C VAL A 343 13.58 16.83 11.13
N ALA A 344 13.62 15.55 11.46
CA ALA A 344 14.85 14.79 11.61
C ALA A 344 14.78 13.44 10.89
N SER A 345 15.90 12.87 10.51
CA SER A 345 15.97 11.50 9.95
C SER A 345 15.97 10.41 11.03
N ALA A 346 16.38 10.75 12.23
CA ALA A 346 16.43 9.88 13.40
C ALA A 346 16.35 10.70 14.69
N VAL A 347 15.94 10.06 15.77
CA VAL A 347 15.80 10.70 17.09
C VAL A 347 16.31 9.77 18.19
N GLY A 348 16.87 10.35 19.24
CA GLY A 348 17.32 9.65 20.44
C GLY A 348 17.11 10.48 21.69
N LEU A 349 17.39 9.95 22.87
CA LEU A 349 17.37 10.67 24.14
C LEU A 349 18.78 11.14 24.52
N ALA A 350 18.89 12.39 24.98
CA ALA A 350 20.12 12.95 25.55
C ALA A 350 20.36 12.53 27.01
N GLY A 351 19.37 11.93 27.67
CA GLY A 351 19.44 11.49 29.06
C GLY A 351 18.39 10.43 29.39
N ALA A 352 18.44 9.90 30.60
CA ALA A 352 17.47 8.91 31.09
C ALA A 352 16.40 9.58 31.97
N PRO A 353 15.21 8.98 32.14
CA PRO A 353 14.22 9.40 33.11
C PRO A 353 14.79 9.29 34.58
N PRO A 354 14.24 10.05 35.53
CA PRO A 354 14.75 10.12 36.88
C PRO A 354 14.51 8.86 37.73
N GLY A 355 13.93 7.81 37.17
CA GLY A 355 13.61 6.56 37.85
C GLY A 355 13.22 5.43 36.94
N PRO A 356 12.77 4.29 37.47
CA PRO A 356 12.32 3.16 36.67
C PRO A 356 11.15 3.54 35.76
N VAL A 357 11.28 3.31 34.47
CA VAL A 357 10.27 3.70 33.45
C VAL A 357 8.88 3.16 33.75
N ARG A 358 8.79 1.94 34.33
CA ARG A 358 7.51 1.31 34.72
C ARG A 358 6.74 2.03 35.82
N GLU A 359 7.39 2.91 36.54
CA GLU A 359 6.82 3.68 37.66
C GLU A 359 6.46 5.11 37.26
N LEU A 360 6.72 5.49 36.00
CA LEU A 360 6.39 6.83 35.51
C LEU A 360 4.87 7.02 35.43
N PRO A 361 4.31 8.01 36.14
CA PRO A 361 2.85 8.21 36.22
C PRO A 361 2.21 8.42 34.86
N TRP A 362 2.89 9.14 33.98
CA TRP A 362 2.40 9.45 32.64
C TRP A 362 2.04 8.21 31.84
N LEU A 363 2.97 7.29 31.63
CA LEU A 363 2.73 6.05 30.91
C LEU A 363 1.70 5.17 31.59
N ALA A 364 1.77 5.08 32.93
CA ALA A 364 0.85 4.26 33.72
C ALA A 364 -0.61 4.71 33.56
N MET A 365 -0.87 6.03 33.54
CA MET A 365 -2.22 6.60 33.31
C MET A 365 -2.75 6.24 31.92
N TRP A 366 -1.96 6.42 30.86
CA TRP A 366 -2.36 6.07 29.51
C TRP A 366 -2.68 4.58 29.36
N LEU A 367 -1.82 3.71 29.93
CA LEU A 367 -2.04 2.25 29.88
C LEU A 367 -3.26 1.81 30.71
N ALA A 368 -3.53 2.47 31.84
CA ALA A 368 -4.72 2.19 32.65
C ALA A 368 -6.00 2.60 31.91
N ALA A 369 -6.01 3.78 31.31
CA ALA A 369 -7.13 4.27 30.51
C ALA A 369 -7.37 3.38 29.26
N ASP A 370 -6.31 2.97 28.56
CA ASP A 370 -6.41 2.05 27.42
C ASP A 370 -7.05 0.71 27.81
N ARG A 371 -6.62 0.15 28.96
CA ARG A 371 -7.22 -1.09 29.48
C ARG A 371 -8.70 -0.91 29.82
N ALA A 372 -9.06 0.18 30.46
CA ALA A 372 -10.46 0.47 30.83
C ALA A 372 -11.34 0.62 29.59
N ALA A 373 -10.90 1.41 28.60
CA ALA A 373 -11.62 1.59 27.33
C ALA A 373 -11.78 0.27 26.56
N ARG A 374 -10.72 -0.53 26.47
CA ARG A 374 -10.79 -1.86 25.84
C ARG A 374 -11.76 -2.79 26.52
N GLN A 375 -11.70 -2.89 27.84
CA GLN A 375 -12.60 -3.75 28.61
C GLN A 375 -14.06 -3.35 28.41
N ALA A 376 -14.35 -2.05 28.36
CA ALA A 376 -15.70 -1.55 28.07
C ALA A 376 -16.15 -1.90 26.64
N ALA A 377 -15.27 -1.73 25.64
CA ALA A 377 -15.55 -2.11 24.27
C ALA A 377 -15.75 -3.62 24.12
N ASP A 378 -14.85 -4.44 24.67
CA ASP A 378 -14.90 -5.89 24.58
C ASP A 378 -16.16 -6.46 25.25
N ALA A 379 -16.57 -5.96 26.41
CA ALA A 379 -17.81 -6.36 27.07
C ALA A 379 -19.06 -6.16 26.20
N ILE A 380 -19.11 -5.07 25.43
CA ILE A 380 -20.21 -4.81 24.48
C ILE A 380 -20.09 -5.75 23.27
N LEU A 381 -18.92 -5.85 22.65
CA LEU A 381 -18.71 -6.62 21.43
C LEU A 381 -18.93 -8.12 21.65
N ASP A 382 -18.51 -8.65 22.79
CA ASP A 382 -18.65 -10.07 23.12
C ASP A 382 -20.09 -10.45 23.48
N GLY A 383 -20.93 -9.47 23.78
CA GLY A 383 -22.37 -9.66 24.03
C GLY A 383 -23.20 -9.93 22.76
N PHE A 384 -22.63 -9.84 21.55
CA PHE A 384 -23.35 -10.10 20.30
C PHE A 384 -23.14 -11.54 19.81
N ASP A 385 -24.22 -12.25 19.52
CA ASP A 385 -24.22 -13.56 18.85
C ASP A 385 -24.14 -13.45 17.33
N THR A 386 -24.32 -12.24 16.78
CA THR A 386 -24.25 -11.92 15.35
C THR A 386 -22.95 -11.21 15.01
N VAL A 387 -22.55 -11.31 13.75
CA VAL A 387 -21.35 -10.61 13.26
C VAL A 387 -21.55 -9.10 13.30
N THR A 388 -20.62 -8.39 13.92
CA THR A 388 -20.54 -6.92 13.91
C THR A 388 -19.21 -6.47 13.32
N GLU A 389 -19.19 -5.33 12.62
CA GLU A 389 -17.99 -4.84 11.91
C GLU A 389 -16.81 -4.60 12.86
N PRO A 390 -16.95 -3.91 14.02
CA PRO A 390 -15.85 -3.72 14.96
C PRO A 390 -15.32 -5.02 15.56
N ARG A 391 -16.21 -5.98 15.92
CA ARG A 391 -15.81 -7.29 16.44
C ARG A 391 -15.07 -8.09 15.39
N LEU A 392 -15.57 -8.12 14.15
CA LEU A 392 -14.93 -8.81 13.04
C LEU A 392 -13.50 -8.31 12.81
N ALA A 393 -13.30 -6.99 12.82
CA ALA A 393 -11.97 -6.39 12.66
C ALA A 393 -11.01 -6.78 13.80
N ARG A 394 -11.49 -6.73 15.06
CA ARG A 394 -10.74 -7.16 16.25
C ARG A 394 -10.35 -8.63 16.15
N ASP A 395 -11.33 -9.49 15.95
CA ASP A 395 -11.16 -10.93 16.00
C ASP A 395 -10.35 -11.44 14.80
N ALA A 396 -10.57 -10.90 13.59
CA ALA A 396 -9.76 -11.22 12.41
C ALA A 396 -8.26 -10.91 12.63
N ALA A 397 -7.95 -9.75 13.20
CA ALA A 397 -6.56 -9.41 13.52
C ALA A 397 -5.98 -10.33 14.60
N ALA A 398 -6.79 -10.76 15.59
CA ALA A 398 -6.35 -11.64 16.68
C ALA A 398 -6.11 -13.09 16.21
N SER A 399 -6.95 -13.60 15.30
CA SER A 399 -6.91 -14.99 14.81
C SER A 399 -5.74 -15.29 13.87
N LEU A 400 -5.09 -14.27 13.31
CA LEU A 400 -4.01 -14.49 12.35
C LEU A 400 -2.80 -15.19 12.97
N PRO A 401 -2.23 -16.23 12.33
CA PRO A 401 -1.01 -16.86 12.80
C PRO A 401 0.21 -15.94 12.64
N ALA A 402 1.29 -16.28 13.34
CA ALA A 402 2.56 -15.60 13.15
C ALA A 402 3.03 -15.72 11.69
N GLY A 403 3.61 -14.67 11.15
CA GLY A 403 4.03 -14.56 9.75
C GLY A 403 2.90 -14.21 8.77
N ALA A 404 1.66 -14.06 9.21
CA ALA A 404 0.55 -13.70 8.33
C ALA A 404 0.58 -12.22 7.90
N LEU A 405 -0.08 -11.97 6.75
CA LEU A 405 -0.35 -10.63 6.23
C LEU A 405 -1.83 -10.27 6.47
N LEU A 406 -2.08 -9.08 7.02
CA LEU A 406 -3.40 -8.45 7.05
C LEU A 406 -3.40 -7.24 6.10
N TRP A 407 -4.24 -7.28 5.08
CA TRP A 407 -4.53 -6.12 4.25
C TRP A 407 -5.77 -5.39 4.78
N ALA A 408 -5.57 -4.18 5.28
CA ALA A 408 -6.64 -3.32 5.79
C ALA A 408 -7.11 -2.37 4.70
N ALA A 409 -8.33 -2.58 4.19
CA ALA A 409 -8.89 -1.70 3.17
C ALA A 409 -9.23 -0.31 3.73
N SER A 410 -9.17 0.68 2.88
CA SER A 410 -9.63 2.04 3.17
C SER A 410 -11.10 2.07 3.59
N SER A 411 -11.60 3.24 4.02
CA SER A 411 -12.93 3.45 4.56
C SER A 411 -13.09 2.90 5.99
N GLN A 412 -14.11 2.08 6.27
CA GLN A 412 -14.44 1.64 7.62
C GLN A 412 -13.52 0.52 8.14
N PRO A 413 -13.10 -0.48 7.34
CA PRO A 413 -12.29 -1.59 7.84
C PRO A 413 -11.00 -1.17 8.58
N VAL A 414 -10.23 -0.24 8.00
CA VAL A 414 -8.99 0.23 8.66
C VAL A 414 -9.28 1.04 9.93
N ARG A 415 -10.44 1.70 10.03
CA ARG A 415 -10.86 2.45 11.22
C ARG A 415 -11.32 1.54 12.35
N ASP A 416 -12.03 0.48 12.02
CA ASP A 416 -12.41 -0.53 13.01
C ASP A 416 -11.17 -1.27 13.54
N LEU A 417 -10.16 -1.56 12.68
CA LEU A 417 -8.87 -2.06 13.13
C LEU A 417 -8.13 -1.05 14.03
N ASP A 418 -8.17 0.24 13.69
CA ASP A 418 -7.50 1.28 14.49
C ASP A 418 -8.05 1.37 15.91
N LEU A 419 -9.35 1.20 16.08
CA LEU A 419 -10.02 1.27 17.38
C LEU A 419 -9.99 -0.04 18.17
N HIS A 420 -9.89 -1.20 17.51
CA HIS A 420 -10.14 -2.48 18.16
C HIS A 420 -9.00 -3.50 18.05
N MET A 421 -8.06 -3.35 17.10
CA MET A 421 -6.94 -4.26 16.99
C MET A 421 -6.00 -4.12 18.20
N THR A 422 -5.81 -5.18 18.94
CA THR A 422 -4.84 -5.23 20.06
C THR A 422 -3.41 -5.17 19.52
N PRO A 423 -2.50 -4.41 20.18
CA PRO A 423 -1.08 -4.41 19.81
C PRO A 423 -0.50 -5.82 19.88
N ARG A 424 0.14 -6.24 18.79
CA ARG A 424 0.77 -7.56 18.70
C ARG A 424 1.94 -7.58 17.74
N SER A 425 2.89 -8.46 18.01
CA SER A 425 3.96 -8.82 17.07
C SER A 425 3.57 -10.01 16.22
N GLY A 426 4.36 -10.29 15.19
CA GLY A 426 4.27 -11.51 14.41
C GLY A 426 3.33 -11.46 13.21
N ILE A 427 2.60 -10.38 12.98
CA ILE A 427 1.85 -10.17 11.73
C ILE A 427 2.32 -8.90 11.04
N ARG A 428 2.12 -8.88 9.73
CA ARG A 428 2.36 -7.69 8.91
C ARG A 428 1.02 -7.08 8.51
N VAL A 429 0.82 -5.80 8.79
CA VAL A 429 -0.38 -5.07 8.35
C VAL A 429 0.00 -4.10 7.25
N LEU A 430 -0.69 -4.16 6.12
CA LEU A 430 -0.53 -3.24 4.99
C LEU A 430 -1.89 -2.62 4.63
N SER A 431 -1.84 -1.45 4.00
CA SER A 431 -3.03 -0.71 3.56
C SER A 431 -2.65 0.26 2.44
N SER A 432 -3.57 0.65 1.58
CA SER A 432 -3.41 1.80 0.68
C SER A 432 -3.76 3.07 1.43
N ARG A 433 -2.75 3.78 1.93
CA ARG A 433 -2.89 5.00 2.73
C ARG A 433 -2.26 6.24 2.08
N GLY A 434 -1.81 6.14 0.85
CA GLY A 434 -1.35 7.27 0.06
C GLY A 434 -2.48 8.25 -0.25
N ALA A 435 -3.28 7.93 -1.22
CA ALA A 435 -4.51 8.64 -1.57
C ALA A 435 -5.74 8.11 -0.81
N SER A 436 -5.63 6.91 -0.24
CA SER A 436 -6.67 6.26 0.58
C SER A 436 -7.99 5.99 -0.16
N GLY A 437 -7.95 5.75 -1.47
CA GLY A 437 -9.09 5.36 -2.29
C GLY A 437 -9.65 3.98 -1.94
N ILE A 438 -10.84 3.66 -2.46
CA ILE A 438 -11.42 2.32 -2.39
C ILE A 438 -11.16 1.52 -3.68
N ASP A 439 -10.57 2.17 -4.69
CA ASP A 439 -10.19 1.61 -5.97
C ASP A 439 -9.00 0.65 -5.85
N GLY A 440 -8.99 -0.41 -6.63
CA GLY A 440 -7.89 -1.36 -6.76
C GLY A 440 -7.53 -2.14 -5.49
N LEU A 441 -8.39 -2.19 -4.46
CA LEU A 441 -8.04 -2.78 -3.18
C LEU A 441 -8.00 -4.32 -3.21
N VAL A 442 -8.80 -4.97 -4.06
CA VAL A 442 -8.73 -6.42 -4.30
C VAL A 442 -7.41 -6.76 -4.99
N SER A 443 -7.10 -6.06 -6.07
CA SER A 443 -5.86 -6.24 -6.84
C SER A 443 -4.61 -5.99 -6.00
N SER A 444 -4.60 -4.91 -5.22
CA SER A 444 -3.49 -4.59 -4.31
C SER A 444 -3.31 -5.64 -3.22
N ALA A 445 -4.41 -6.17 -2.64
CA ALA A 445 -4.34 -7.24 -1.65
C ALA A 445 -3.78 -8.54 -2.27
N ILE A 446 -4.21 -8.89 -3.48
CA ILE A 446 -3.67 -10.04 -4.23
C ILE A 446 -2.17 -9.86 -4.48
N GLY A 447 -1.76 -8.70 -4.99
CA GLY A 447 -0.34 -8.40 -5.23
C GLY A 447 0.49 -8.45 -3.96
N ALA A 448 0.00 -7.85 -2.88
CA ALA A 448 0.67 -7.87 -1.59
C ALA A 448 0.83 -9.29 -1.02
N ALA A 449 -0.21 -10.12 -1.13
CA ALA A 449 -0.18 -11.52 -0.69
C ALA A 449 0.83 -12.34 -1.50
N LEU A 450 0.83 -12.20 -2.85
CA LEU A 450 1.80 -12.86 -3.73
C LEU A 450 3.26 -12.50 -3.38
N ALA A 451 3.55 -11.23 -3.18
CA ALA A 451 4.89 -10.78 -2.83
C ALA A 451 5.30 -11.21 -1.41
N HIS A 452 4.36 -11.16 -0.46
CA HIS A 452 4.58 -11.59 0.92
C HIS A 452 4.94 -13.08 0.99
N GLN A 453 4.18 -13.93 0.32
CA GLN A 453 4.40 -15.39 0.29
C GLN A 453 5.65 -15.77 -0.49
N ALA A 454 5.98 -15.07 -1.56
CA ALA A 454 7.25 -15.27 -2.27
C ALA A 454 8.49 -14.98 -1.40
N ALA A 455 8.33 -14.13 -0.39
CA ALA A 455 9.37 -13.86 0.60
C ALA A 455 9.35 -14.83 1.80
N GLY A 456 8.57 -15.93 1.73
CA GLY A 456 8.44 -16.93 2.80
C GLY A 456 7.44 -16.53 3.88
N GLY A 457 6.59 -15.54 3.64
CA GLY A 457 5.50 -15.15 4.54
C GLY A 457 4.36 -16.17 4.56
N GLY A 458 3.53 -16.09 5.60
CA GLY A 458 2.38 -16.97 5.82
C GLY A 458 1.13 -16.57 5.01
N PRO A 459 -0.04 -17.10 5.41
CA PRO A 459 -1.32 -16.80 4.75
C PRO A 459 -1.68 -15.32 4.87
N ALA A 460 -2.56 -14.87 3.99
CA ALA A 460 -3.01 -13.50 3.97
C ALA A 460 -4.52 -13.39 4.17
N VAL A 461 -4.95 -12.31 4.83
CA VAL A 461 -6.35 -11.90 4.95
C VAL A 461 -6.48 -10.45 4.50
N ALA A 462 -7.48 -10.15 3.68
CA ALA A 462 -7.85 -8.79 3.35
C ALA A 462 -9.23 -8.48 3.93
N LEU A 463 -9.32 -7.45 4.76
CA LEU A 463 -10.58 -6.96 5.31
C LEU A 463 -11.08 -5.80 4.45
N LEU A 464 -12.18 -6.00 3.73
CA LEU A 464 -12.72 -5.13 2.70
C LEU A 464 -14.17 -4.74 3.01
N GLY A 465 -14.59 -3.51 2.67
CA GLY A 465 -16.02 -3.20 2.53
C GLY A 465 -16.57 -3.70 1.18
N ASP A 466 -17.89 -3.87 1.12
CA ASP A 466 -18.60 -4.30 -0.09
C ASP A 466 -18.36 -3.36 -1.30
N LEU A 467 -18.47 -2.04 -1.09
CA LEU A 467 -18.21 -1.08 -2.18
C LEU A 467 -16.76 -1.16 -2.69
N ALA A 468 -15.79 -1.37 -1.83
CA ALA A 468 -14.39 -1.53 -2.24
C ALA A 468 -14.19 -2.84 -3.03
N PHE A 469 -14.84 -3.92 -2.61
CA PHE A 469 -14.82 -5.19 -3.32
C PHE A 469 -15.49 -5.09 -4.71
N LEU A 470 -16.66 -4.44 -4.79
CA LEU A 470 -17.36 -4.22 -6.05
C LEU A 470 -16.62 -3.26 -6.98
N HIS A 471 -16.00 -2.22 -6.44
CA HIS A 471 -15.25 -1.24 -7.21
C HIS A 471 -14.06 -1.87 -7.96
N ASP A 472 -13.43 -2.88 -7.39
CA ASP A 472 -12.30 -3.60 -8.00
C ASP A 472 -12.65 -5.08 -8.28
N SER A 473 -13.90 -5.35 -8.63
CA SER A 473 -14.33 -6.70 -9.04
C SER A 473 -13.55 -7.26 -10.24
N PRO A 474 -13.07 -6.48 -11.24
CA PRO A 474 -12.18 -6.99 -12.28
C PRO A 474 -10.88 -7.60 -11.74
N GLY A 475 -10.41 -7.17 -10.59
CA GLY A 475 -9.25 -7.77 -9.89
C GLY A 475 -9.40 -9.24 -9.55
N LEU A 476 -10.65 -9.76 -9.50
CA LEU A 476 -10.96 -11.17 -9.29
C LEU A 476 -10.73 -12.02 -10.54
N LEU A 477 -10.61 -11.41 -11.73
CA LEU A 477 -10.47 -12.11 -13.01
C LEU A 477 -9.02 -12.54 -13.23
N LEU A 478 -8.70 -13.76 -12.82
CA LEU A 478 -7.39 -14.36 -13.03
C LEU A 478 -7.48 -15.47 -14.07
N GLY A 479 -6.59 -15.42 -15.05
CA GLY A 479 -6.43 -16.51 -16.02
C GLY A 479 -6.08 -17.84 -15.36
N PRO A 480 -6.18 -18.97 -16.09
CA PRO A 480 -5.91 -20.30 -15.54
C PRO A 480 -4.46 -20.49 -15.10
N ASP A 481 -3.52 -19.87 -15.80
CA ASP A 481 -2.08 -19.97 -15.56
C ASP A 481 -1.54 -18.91 -14.58
N GLU A 482 -2.41 -18.01 -14.13
CA GLU A 482 -2.02 -16.94 -13.22
C GLU A 482 -1.80 -17.45 -11.78
N PRO A 483 -0.72 -16.99 -11.10
CA PRO A 483 -0.48 -17.37 -9.72
C PRO A 483 -1.61 -16.87 -8.80
N ARG A 484 -2.10 -17.76 -7.94
CA ARG A 484 -3.10 -17.46 -6.92
C ARG A 484 -2.45 -17.51 -5.54
N PRO A 485 -2.54 -16.43 -4.74
CA PRO A 485 -2.04 -16.44 -3.36
C PRO A 485 -2.95 -17.23 -2.44
N ASP A 486 -2.43 -17.66 -1.30
CA ASP A 486 -3.25 -18.05 -0.15
C ASP A 486 -3.77 -16.78 0.54
N LEU A 487 -4.96 -16.34 0.09
CA LEU A 487 -5.58 -15.08 0.51
C LEU A 487 -7.08 -15.25 0.74
N CYS A 488 -7.54 -14.90 1.93
CA CYS A 488 -8.95 -14.78 2.25
C CYS A 488 -9.41 -13.33 2.12
N LEU A 489 -10.31 -13.06 1.18
CA LEU A 489 -10.98 -11.76 1.03
C LEU A 489 -12.22 -11.75 1.94
N VAL A 490 -12.13 -11.11 3.10
CA VAL A 490 -13.25 -10.94 4.03
C VAL A 490 -14.00 -9.67 3.64
N VAL A 491 -15.18 -9.85 3.07
CA VAL A 491 -16.04 -8.76 2.58
C VAL A 491 -17.10 -8.44 3.62
N VAL A 492 -17.00 -7.28 4.23
CA VAL A 492 -18.03 -6.70 5.11
C VAL A 492 -19.12 -6.11 4.22
N ASN A 493 -20.22 -6.85 4.09
CA ASN A 493 -21.34 -6.45 3.25
C ASN A 493 -22.45 -5.85 4.11
N ASN A 494 -22.51 -4.53 4.12
CA ASN A 494 -23.60 -3.77 4.77
C ASN A 494 -24.53 -3.09 3.75
N ASP A 495 -24.45 -3.54 2.48
CA ASP A 495 -25.21 -3.04 1.34
C ASP A 495 -24.97 -1.54 1.10
N GLY A 496 -23.68 -1.11 1.12
CA GLY A 496 -23.32 0.23 0.67
C GLY A 496 -22.32 1.02 1.52
N GLY A 497 -22.43 2.34 1.48
CA GLY A 497 -21.48 3.29 2.06
C GLY A 497 -21.63 3.48 3.58
N GLY A 498 -21.35 2.45 4.38
CA GLY A 498 -21.50 2.46 5.84
C GLY A 498 -20.77 3.59 6.56
N ILE A 499 -19.60 4.01 6.06
CA ILE A 499 -18.83 5.10 6.66
C ILE A 499 -19.60 6.43 6.71
N PHE A 500 -20.47 6.70 5.72
CA PHE A 500 -21.22 7.95 5.66
C PHE A 500 -22.27 8.07 6.77
N SER A 501 -22.67 6.97 7.39
CA SER A 501 -23.56 6.97 8.56
C SER A 501 -22.91 7.58 9.81
N ASP A 502 -21.57 7.58 9.88
CA ASP A 502 -20.77 8.19 10.95
C ASP A 502 -20.26 9.61 10.61
N LEU A 503 -20.63 10.14 9.44
CA LEU A 503 -20.15 11.43 8.93
C LEU A 503 -21.32 12.43 8.77
N GLU A 504 -20.98 13.68 8.43
CA GLU A 504 -21.91 14.79 8.28
C GLU A 504 -23.08 14.51 7.30
N PRO A 505 -22.93 13.75 6.20
CA PRO A 505 -24.02 13.40 5.29
C PRO A 505 -25.20 12.67 5.95
N ALA A 506 -24.98 11.95 7.05
CA ALA A 506 -26.05 11.27 7.80
C ALA A 506 -27.18 12.21 8.28
N ARG A 507 -26.89 13.51 8.37
CA ARG A 507 -27.90 14.55 8.76
C ARG A 507 -28.92 14.82 7.66
N PHE A 508 -28.68 14.37 6.43
CA PHE A 508 -29.55 14.65 5.26
C PHE A 508 -30.29 13.39 4.84
N SER A 509 -31.30 12.99 5.62
CA SER A 509 -32.01 11.71 5.44
C SER A 509 -32.64 11.52 4.05
N GLY A 510 -33.13 12.58 3.41
CA GLY A 510 -33.78 12.49 2.10
C GLY A 510 -32.86 11.97 0.97
N PRO A 511 -31.69 12.55 0.73
CA PRO A 511 -30.75 12.07 -0.31
C PRO A 511 -29.83 10.95 0.16
N PHE A 512 -29.76 10.65 1.46
CA PHE A 512 -28.71 9.83 2.07
C PHE A 512 -28.56 8.47 1.40
N GLU A 513 -29.64 7.68 1.31
CA GLU A 513 -29.56 6.32 0.78
C GLU A 513 -29.14 6.30 -0.69
N ARG A 514 -29.65 7.22 -1.50
CA ARG A 514 -29.34 7.22 -2.94
C ARG A 514 -27.94 7.75 -3.25
N VAL A 515 -27.47 8.77 -2.51
CA VAL A 515 -26.25 9.52 -2.88
C VAL A 515 -25.03 9.05 -2.09
N PHE A 516 -25.21 8.59 -0.87
CA PHE A 516 -24.12 8.20 0.05
C PHE A 516 -24.22 6.74 0.50
N GLY A 517 -25.39 6.28 0.92
CA GLY A 517 -25.63 4.89 1.27
C GLY A 517 -25.43 3.95 0.09
N THR A 518 -25.91 4.36 -1.08
CA THR A 518 -25.75 3.63 -2.36
C THR A 518 -25.98 2.11 -2.24
N PRO A 519 -27.17 1.68 -1.77
CA PRO A 519 -27.47 0.25 -1.67
C PRO A 519 -27.39 -0.39 -3.05
N HIS A 520 -26.73 -1.54 -3.12
CA HIS A 520 -26.40 -2.16 -4.41
C HIS A 520 -27.14 -3.49 -4.65
N GLY A 521 -27.57 -4.20 -3.59
CA GLY A 521 -28.27 -5.49 -3.69
C GLY A 521 -27.50 -6.58 -4.46
N THR A 522 -26.20 -6.46 -4.59
CA THR A 522 -25.39 -7.38 -5.42
C THR A 522 -25.19 -8.72 -4.73
N ASP A 523 -25.32 -9.82 -5.47
CA ASP A 523 -24.97 -11.18 -5.02
C ASP A 523 -23.44 -11.36 -5.03
N ILE A 524 -22.80 -11.13 -3.89
CA ILE A 524 -21.34 -11.33 -3.71
C ILE A 524 -20.96 -12.79 -3.97
N ALA A 525 -21.80 -13.74 -3.56
CA ALA A 525 -21.58 -15.17 -3.81
C ALA A 525 -21.60 -15.49 -5.31
N GLY A 526 -22.55 -14.91 -6.05
CA GLY A 526 -22.62 -15.03 -7.50
C GLY A 526 -21.38 -14.48 -8.18
N LEU A 527 -20.89 -13.33 -7.76
CA LEU A 527 -19.69 -12.71 -8.29
C LEU A 527 -18.43 -13.55 -8.01
N ALA A 528 -18.26 -14.05 -6.78
CA ALA A 528 -17.15 -14.94 -6.42
C ALA A 528 -17.15 -16.22 -7.27
N ARG A 529 -18.32 -16.86 -7.44
CA ARG A 529 -18.47 -18.05 -8.29
C ARG A 529 -18.16 -17.77 -9.76
N ALA A 530 -18.62 -16.63 -10.29
CA ALA A 530 -18.33 -16.23 -11.68
C ALA A 530 -16.83 -16.03 -11.92
N ALA A 531 -16.08 -15.59 -10.89
CA ALA A 531 -14.63 -15.48 -10.92
C ALA A 531 -13.89 -16.79 -10.57
N GLY A 532 -14.59 -17.91 -10.37
CA GLY A 532 -14.00 -19.21 -10.06
C GLY A 532 -13.38 -19.28 -8.66
N MET A 533 -13.89 -18.49 -7.70
CA MET A 533 -13.40 -18.47 -6.32
C MET A 533 -14.32 -19.23 -5.38
N ASP A 534 -13.71 -19.85 -4.37
CA ASP A 534 -14.45 -20.41 -3.25
C ASP A 534 -15.13 -19.30 -2.45
N TYR A 535 -16.34 -19.57 -2.00
CA TYR A 535 -17.15 -18.64 -1.23
C TYR A 535 -17.70 -19.30 0.03
N ALA A 536 -17.63 -18.55 1.13
CA ALA A 536 -18.31 -18.90 2.36
C ALA A 536 -19.02 -17.67 2.95
N ARG A 537 -20.08 -17.89 3.71
CA ARG A 537 -20.73 -16.86 4.49
C ARG A 537 -20.40 -17.03 5.97
N LEU A 538 -19.98 -15.94 6.61
CA LEU A 538 -19.76 -15.92 8.05
C LEU A 538 -21.08 -15.57 8.75
N GLU A 539 -21.67 -16.54 9.41
CA GLU A 539 -22.98 -16.38 10.09
C GLU A 539 -22.82 -15.95 11.55
N ARG A 540 -21.79 -16.44 12.24
CA ARG A 540 -21.55 -16.17 13.65
C ARG A 540 -20.10 -15.80 13.92
N PRO A 541 -19.83 -14.95 14.90
CA PRO A 541 -18.43 -14.59 15.25
C PRO A 541 -17.56 -15.81 15.59
N GLY A 542 -18.10 -16.81 16.27
CA GLY A 542 -17.37 -18.02 16.65
C GLY A 542 -16.96 -18.94 15.49
N ASP A 543 -17.49 -18.71 14.27
CA ASP A 543 -17.11 -19.45 13.07
C ASP A 543 -15.93 -18.81 12.32
N LEU A 544 -15.40 -17.67 12.80
CA LEU A 544 -14.41 -16.87 12.08
C LEU A 544 -13.12 -17.65 11.80
N ASP A 545 -12.56 -18.34 12.79
CA ASP A 545 -11.31 -19.11 12.61
C ASP A 545 -11.46 -20.17 11.51
N LYS A 546 -12.61 -20.84 11.48
CA LYS A 546 -12.94 -21.82 10.44
C LYS A 546 -13.11 -21.14 9.07
N ALA A 547 -13.73 -19.97 9.03
CA ALA A 547 -13.94 -19.22 7.78
C ALA A 547 -12.63 -18.66 7.22
N LEU A 548 -11.70 -18.27 8.08
CA LEU A 548 -10.36 -17.80 7.68
C LEU A 548 -9.42 -18.94 7.31
N ALA A 549 -9.69 -20.17 7.79
CA ALA A 549 -8.87 -21.33 7.48
C ALA A 549 -9.09 -21.81 6.03
N GLY A 550 -8.04 -22.37 5.45
CA GLY A 550 -8.07 -22.99 4.10
C GLY A 550 -7.10 -22.32 3.13
N PRO A 551 -6.59 -23.09 2.17
CA PRO A 551 -5.65 -22.59 1.18
C PRO A 551 -6.33 -21.87 0.02
N GLY A 552 -5.53 -21.12 -0.73
CA GLY A 552 -5.92 -20.50 -1.99
C GLY A 552 -6.66 -19.16 -1.84
N LEU A 553 -7.10 -18.67 -2.99
CA LEU A 553 -7.81 -17.38 -3.06
C LEU A 553 -9.32 -17.63 -2.92
N ARG A 554 -9.92 -17.06 -1.89
CA ARG A 554 -11.32 -17.28 -1.51
C ARG A 554 -11.99 -16.02 -0.96
N VAL A 555 -13.32 -16.02 -0.97
CA VAL A 555 -14.16 -14.92 -0.48
C VAL A 555 -14.97 -15.40 0.73
N VAL A 556 -14.93 -14.63 1.80
CA VAL A 556 -15.79 -14.80 2.98
C VAL A 556 -16.65 -13.55 3.13
N GLU A 557 -17.96 -13.69 3.03
CA GLU A 557 -18.90 -12.59 3.18
C GLU A 557 -19.43 -12.52 4.63
N ALA A 558 -19.31 -11.37 5.26
CA ALA A 558 -19.89 -11.05 6.56
C ALA A 558 -20.99 -9.98 6.35
N ARG A 559 -22.26 -10.38 6.48
CA ARG A 559 -23.40 -9.45 6.31
C ARG A 559 -23.68 -8.71 7.59
N THR A 560 -23.79 -7.39 7.47
CA THR A 560 -24.13 -6.47 8.56
C THR A 560 -25.18 -5.44 8.08
N GLU A 561 -25.58 -4.53 8.96
CA GLU A 561 -26.52 -3.45 8.62
C GLU A 561 -25.91 -2.10 8.99
N ARG A 562 -25.94 -1.13 8.08
CA ARG A 562 -25.36 0.22 8.26
C ARG A 562 -25.86 0.94 9.50
N ALA A 563 -27.18 0.95 9.71
CA ALA A 563 -27.80 1.64 10.84
C ALA A 563 -27.41 0.98 12.19
N ALA A 564 -27.41 -0.35 12.24
CA ALA A 564 -26.99 -1.10 13.41
C ALA A 564 -25.50 -0.88 13.73
N ALA A 565 -24.65 -0.88 12.71
CA ALA A 565 -23.21 -0.62 12.84
C ALA A 565 -22.93 0.80 13.37
N ALA A 566 -23.60 1.82 12.85
CA ALA A 566 -23.47 3.20 13.33
C ALA A 566 -23.95 3.34 14.79
N SER A 567 -25.07 2.72 15.14
CA SER A 567 -25.60 2.71 16.52
C SER A 567 -24.64 2.03 17.48
N LEU A 568 -24.05 0.89 17.08
CA LEU A 568 -23.06 0.17 17.87
C LEU A 568 -21.80 1.02 18.09
N ARG A 569 -21.28 1.68 17.06
CA ARG A 569 -20.10 2.57 17.18
C ARG A 569 -20.39 3.75 18.11
N ALA A 570 -21.60 4.31 18.09
CA ALA A 570 -21.99 5.34 19.04
C ALA A 570 -22.03 4.82 20.49
N CYS A 571 -22.58 3.63 20.71
CA CYS A 571 -22.60 2.95 22.01
C CYS A 571 -21.17 2.69 22.53
N LEU A 572 -20.28 2.16 21.68
CA LEU A 572 -18.87 1.92 22.01
C LEU A 572 -18.15 3.22 22.41
N ARG A 573 -18.35 4.31 21.65
CA ARG A 573 -17.79 5.62 22.01
C ARG A 573 -18.26 6.10 23.37
N ALA A 574 -19.55 6.01 23.64
CA ALA A 574 -20.11 6.43 24.92
C ALA A 574 -19.54 5.61 26.09
N ALA A 575 -19.56 4.28 26.00
CA ALA A 575 -19.06 3.39 27.04
C ALA A 575 -17.55 3.56 27.30
N CYS A 576 -16.75 3.69 26.23
CA CYS A 576 -15.32 3.93 26.38
C CYS A 576 -15.04 5.31 27.01
N THR A 577 -15.79 6.36 26.64
CA THR A 577 -15.66 7.68 27.24
C THR A 577 -15.98 7.65 28.74
N GLU A 578 -17.07 6.98 29.11
CA GLU A 578 -17.45 6.80 30.52
C GLU A 578 -16.35 6.04 31.30
N ALA A 579 -15.83 4.96 30.74
CA ALA A 579 -14.79 4.12 31.35
C ALA A 579 -13.47 4.86 31.64
N VAL A 580 -13.18 5.93 30.90
CA VAL A 580 -11.95 6.74 31.10
C VAL A 580 -12.17 8.02 31.92
N GLY A 581 -13.35 8.18 32.49
CA GLY A 581 -13.68 9.28 33.40
C GLY A 581 -14.27 10.52 32.74
N GLY A 582 -14.92 10.33 31.60
CA GLY A 582 -15.80 11.32 30.93
C GLY A 582 -15.07 12.48 30.27
#